data_749d0de2883ca0741c97c5afda4dab7f
#
_entry.id   749d0de2883ca0741c97c5afda4dab7f
#
_cell.length_a   1.000
_cell.length_b   1.000
_cell.length_c   1.000
_cell.angle_alpha   90.00
_cell.angle_beta   90.00
_cell.angle_gamma   90.00
#
_symmetry.space_group_name_H-M   'P 1'
#
loop_
_entity.id
_entity.type
_entity.pdbx_description
1 polymer ?
#
loop_
_entity_poly.entity_id
_entity_poly.type
_entity_poly.pdbx_seq_one_letter_code
_entity_poly.pdbx_strand_id
1 'polypeptide(L)'
;MGKKPLILLLSPVLTALCLPGWNLISAQEHTHNADWVIIRTSSCTQKGVAEKICKDCGALLETKQLPKAAHVYEWQSLKQVRCWEDGIDVMKCVNCGAEKRKERRIQKTPGHILDNCACVNCNATFDVDDEKHQLVLCDYMLDDIGLSLTGDVTIPEKVSYKGKEYQVIGIGRCLCYQNKGLTSVTLPDTIKVIRAHAFDFCENLESCNLPEGLLEIGDAAFQCCQKLQHIQLPDSLQIIGNFAFNHCSGADNQTIKIPAAIQRMGKFAVAPAHMFYDCGTDAFTAFEKENGGTYMVSDGILYAGQKETLVAIPRGKTFPNNTYCMPDTVKNLGELSFSRNKNIHKVIISDQLLLNKEPTVAQWQSYNNIGNPLSVACYVYADVYAYEAKETNPNYCSENGVLYSKDKKTLVAIPNKYQGELLIPEGVTAWEKESLWTDIDDFKDLAFHTITKIQIPASMQQIEEEQVEAINKLVTLYGTTVVVENGNQWYETDGSGCLQQKTG
;
A
#
# COMPACT_ATOMS: atom_id res chain seq x y z
N MET A 1 -2.54 -22.11 -13.53
CA MET A 1 -2.73 -22.83 -14.83
C MET A 1 -1.45 -23.58 -15.18
N GLY A 2 -1.29 -24.78 -14.66
CA GLY A 2 -0.12 -25.63 -14.87
C GLY A 2 -0.39 -26.64 -15.98
N LYS A 3 0.35 -26.56 -17.05
CA LYS A 3 0.32 -27.51 -18.17
C LYS A 3 0.87 -28.87 -17.71
N LYS A 4 0.05 -29.90 -17.77
CA LYS A 4 0.48 -31.29 -17.63
C LYS A 4 1.15 -31.73 -18.93
N PRO A 5 2.27 -32.47 -18.90
CA PRO A 5 2.79 -33.10 -20.10
C PRO A 5 1.98 -34.33 -20.47
N LEU A 6 1.59 -34.37 -21.73
CA LEU A 6 0.90 -35.47 -22.37
C LEU A 6 1.96 -36.55 -22.69
N ILE A 7 1.94 -37.67 -21.99
CA ILE A 7 2.73 -38.84 -22.37
C ILE A 7 1.94 -39.64 -23.38
N LEU A 8 2.38 -39.62 -24.63
CA LEU A 8 1.90 -40.47 -25.70
C LEU A 8 2.41 -41.88 -25.45
N LEU A 9 1.52 -42.79 -25.13
CA LEU A 9 1.78 -44.22 -25.20
C LEU A 9 1.64 -44.66 -26.65
N LEU A 10 2.80 -44.82 -27.31
CA LEU A 10 2.89 -45.51 -28.60
C LEU A 10 2.88 -47.01 -28.32
N SER A 11 1.78 -47.65 -28.67
CA SER A 11 1.68 -49.11 -28.81
C SER A 11 2.35 -49.50 -30.14
N PRO A 12 3.33 -50.41 -30.16
CA PRO A 12 3.83 -50.94 -31.41
C PRO A 12 2.89 -52.13 -31.85
N VAL A 13 2.03 -51.82 -32.79
CA VAL A 13 1.43 -52.91 -33.59
C VAL A 13 2.46 -53.31 -34.63
N LEU A 14 3.07 -54.47 -34.37
CA LEU A 14 3.95 -55.12 -35.33
C LEU A 14 3.08 -55.79 -36.41
N THR A 15 2.92 -55.13 -37.56
CA THR A 15 2.44 -55.78 -38.77
C THR A 15 3.55 -56.62 -39.36
N ALA A 16 3.46 -57.91 -39.25
CA ALA A 16 4.35 -58.89 -39.89
C ALA A 16 4.13 -58.83 -41.42
N LEU A 17 5.07 -58.27 -42.17
CA LEU A 17 5.21 -58.48 -43.61
C LEU A 17 5.77 -59.89 -43.85
N CYS A 18 4.92 -60.80 -44.36
CA CYS A 18 5.36 -62.06 -44.88
C CYS A 18 6.21 -61.90 -46.15
N LEU A 19 7.50 -62.11 -46.01
CA LEU A 19 8.38 -62.41 -47.14
C LEU A 19 8.47 -63.95 -47.27
N PRO A 20 8.35 -64.55 -48.47
CA PRO A 20 8.43 -65.99 -48.66
C PRO A 20 9.91 -66.42 -48.64
N GLY A 21 10.22 -67.32 -47.69
CA GLY A 21 11.50 -67.99 -47.76
C GLY A 21 12.27 -68.24 -46.44
N TRP A 22 11.59 -68.28 -45.32
CA TRP A 22 12.22 -68.74 -44.08
C TRP A 22 11.59 -70.02 -43.58
N ASN A 23 12.43 -71.04 -43.44
CA ASN A 23 12.04 -72.34 -42.82
C ASN A 23 11.47 -72.12 -41.45
N LEU A 24 10.30 -72.75 -41.23
CA LEU A 24 9.72 -72.90 -39.92
C LEU A 24 10.73 -73.64 -39.02
N ILE A 25 11.45 -72.87 -38.18
CA ILE A 25 12.10 -73.44 -37.02
C ILE A 25 10.97 -73.86 -36.09
N SER A 26 10.78 -75.17 -35.88
CA SER A 26 9.85 -75.71 -34.91
C SER A 26 10.05 -75.03 -33.59
N ALA A 27 8.99 -74.40 -33.06
CA ALA A 27 9.00 -73.89 -31.70
C ALA A 27 9.27 -75.09 -30.77
N GLN A 28 10.46 -75.20 -30.24
CA GLN A 28 10.70 -76.14 -29.17
C GLN A 28 9.86 -75.71 -27.98
N GLU A 29 8.84 -76.52 -27.62
CA GLU A 29 8.10 -76.36 -26.37
C GLU A 29 9.12 -76.44 -25.22
N HIS A 30 9.46 -75.32 -24.62
CA HIS A 30 10.23 -75.32 -23.41
C HIS A 30 9.31 -75.03 -22.21
N THR A 31 9.63 -75.65 -21.10
CA THR A 31 8.98 -75.33 -19.84
C THR A 31 9.42 -73.93 -19.41
N HIS A 32 8.45 -73.00 -19.34
CA HIS A 32 8.71 -71.61 -18.98
C HIS A 32 9.31 -71.48 -17.56
N ASN A 33 10.56 -71.08 -17.46
CA ASN A 33 11.20 -70.73 -16.21
C ASN A 33 10.92 -69.25 -15.93
N ALA A 34 9.94 -68.91 -15.09
CA ALA A 34 9.43 -67.58 -14.96
C ALA A 34 9.39 -67.10 -13.50
N ASP A 35 9.75 -65.81 -13.32
CA ASP A 35 9.68 -65.10 -12.05
C ASP A 35 8.65 -63.98 -12.08
N TRP A 36 8.19 -63.59 -10.88
CA TRP A 36 7.36 -62.45 -10.71
C TRP A 36 8.20 -61.16 -10.72
N VAL A 37 7.91 -60.27 -11.65
CA VAL A 37 8.52 -58.92 -11.76
C VAL A 37 7.49 -57.90 -11.35
N ILE A 38 7.88 -57.00 -10.45
CA ILE A 38 7.01 -55.88 -10.07
C ILE A 38 7.08 -54.80 -11.15
N ILE A 39 6.00 -54.68 -11.92
CA ILE A 39 5.91 -53.67 -12.99
C ILE A 39 5.50 -52.31 -12.42
N ARG A 40 4.63 -52.33 -11.41
CA ARG A 40 4.21 -51.15 -10.68
C ARG A 40 4.09 -51.45 -9.19
N THR A 41 4.75 -50.70 -8.36
CA THR A 41 4.67 -50.82 -6.89
C THR A 41 3.31 -50.34 -6.40
N SER A 42 2.80 -50.97 -5.34
CA SER A 42 1.58 -50.49 -4.65
C SER A 42 1.79 -49.15 -3.97
N SER A 43 0.82 -48.26 -4.06
CA SER A 43 0.72 -47.09 -3.18
C SER A 43 -0.54 -47.22 -2.31
N CYS A 44 -0.69 -46.32 -1.35
CA CYS A 44 -1.92 -46.31 -0.51
C CYS A 44 -3.18 -45.91 -1.30
N THR A 45 -3.04 -45.32 -2.48
CA THR A 45 -4.15 -44.95 -3.36
C THR A 45 -4.35 -45.89 -4.52
N GLN A 46 -3.30 -46.61 -4.97
CA GLN A 46 -3.33 -47.48 -6.15
C GLN A 46 -2.77 -48.85 -5.85
N LYS A 47 -3.44 -49.88 -6.41
CA LYS A 47 -2.93 -51.26 -6.39
C LYS A 47 -1.67 -51.36 -7.26
N GLY A 48 -0.70 -52.11 -6.82
CA GLY A 48 0.46 -52.48 -7.63
C GLY A 48 0.13 -53.54 -8.69
N VAL A 49 1.08 -53.78 -9.58
CA VAL A 49 0.97 -54.82 -10.62
C VAL A 49 2.28 -55.60 -10.65
N ALA A 50 2.17 -56.91 -10.57
CA ALA A 50 3.31 -57.81 -10.83
C ALA A 50 2.95 -58.70 -12.01
N GLU A 51 3.93 -59.00 -12.84
CA GLU A 51 3.85 -59.86 -14.01
C GLU A 51 4.80 -61.01 -13.90
N LYS A 52 4.33 -62.22 -14.25
CA LYS A 52 5.19 -63.39 -14.30
C LYS A 52 5.72 -63.53 -15.71
N ILE A 53 7.00 -63.30 -15.85
CA ILE A 53 7.70 -63.22 -17.14
C ILE A 53 8.69 -64.37 -17.26
N CYS A 54 8.65 -65.12 -18.39
CA CYS A 54 9.62 -66.17 -18.67
C CYS A 54 11.01 -65.56 -18.86
N LYS A 55 12.01 -66.07 -18.13
CA LYS A 55 13.38 -65.58 -18.21
C LYS A 55 14.06 -65.90 -19.55
N ASP A 56 13.61 -66.96 -20.19
CA ASP A 56 14.28 -67.49 -21.38
C ASP A 56 13.75 -66.86 -22.67
N CYS A 57 12.43 -66.64 -22.75
CA CYS A 57 11.76 -66.11 -23.97
C CYS A 57 11.05 -64.80 -23.78
N GLY A 58 11.00 -64.22 -22.56
CA GLY A 58 10.34 -62.94 -22.28
C GLY A 58 8.81 -62.99 -22.33
N ALA A 59 8.17 -64.17 -22.49
CA ALA A 59 6.72 -64.28 -22.59
C ALA A 59 6.06 -63.90 -21.25
N LEU A 60 5.00 -63.11 -21.32
CA LEU A 60 4.12 -62.82 -20.19
C LEU A 60 3.20 -63.99 -19.94
N LEU A 61 3.26 -64.62 -18.78
CA LEU A 61 2.50 -65.82 -18.42
C LEU A 61 1.30 -65.48 -17.54
N GLU A 62 1.42 -64.51 -16.65
CA GLU A 62 0.40 -64.16 -15.68
C GLU A 62 0.56 -62.71 -15.20
N THR A 63 -0.56 -62.03 -14.94
CA THR A 63 -0.57 -60.69 -14.34
C THR A 63 -1.32 -60.77 -13.01
N LYS A 64 -0.73 -60.22 -11.96
CA LYS A 64 -1.30 -60.17 -10.61
C LYS A 64 -1.38 -58.76 -10.09
N GLN A 65 -2.57 -58.42 -9.58
CA GLN A 65 -2.72 -57.17 -8.85
C GLN A 65 -2.21 -57.31 -7.40
N LEU A 66 -1.36 -56.43 -6.99
CA LEU A 66 -0.87 -56.34 -5.61
C LEU A 66 -1.86 -55.45 -4.80
N PRO A 67 -2.11 -55.79 -3.54
CA PRO A 67 -2.98 -54.97 -2.69
C PRO A 67 -2.41 -53.58 -2.54
N LYS A 68 -3.27 -52.59 -2.24
CA LYS A 68 -2.83 -51.23 -1.88
C LYS A 68 -1.94 -51.31 -0.65
N ALA A 69 -0.92 -50.44 -0.61
CA ALA A 69 -0.12 -50.26 0.60
C ALA A 69 -0.98 -49.65 1.73
N ALA A 70 -0.65 -49.98 2.95
CA ALA A 70 -1.27 -49.32 4.10
C ALA A 70 -0.93 -47.85 4.16
N HIS A 71 -1.84 -47.02 4.67
CA HIS A 71 -1.52 -45.62 4.95
C HIS A 71 -0.53 -45.51 6.13
N VAL A 72 0.54 -44.76 5.95
CA VAL A 72 1.45 -44.40 7.02
C VAL A 72 1.10 -42.97 7.43
N TYR A 73 0.61 -42.81 8.66
CA TYR A 73 0.17 -41.54 9.19
C TYR A 73 1.22 -40.95 10.11
N GLU A 74 1.53 -39.66 9.88
CA GLU A 74 2.36 -38.86 10.75
C GLU A 74 1.62 -37.60 11.19
N TRP A 75 2.01 -37.06 12.33
CA TRP A 75 1.51 -35.78 12.79
C TRP A 75 2.10 -34.68 11.95
N GLN A 76 1.26 -33.87 11.32
CA GLN A 76 1.65 -32.67 10.61
C GLN A 76 0.95 -31.47 11.24
N SER A 77 1.70 -30.38 11.40
CA SER A 77 1.14 -29.15 11.94
C SER A 77 0.17 -28.55 10.95
N LEU A 78 -1.09 -28.41 11.35
CA LEU A 78 -2.09 -27.61 10.66
C LEU A 78 -1.99 -26.15 11.08
N LYS A 79 -1.68 -25.93 12.36
CA LYS A 79 -1.43 -24.64 12.97
C LYS A 79 -0.25 -24.79 13.92
N GLN A 80 0.81 -24.05 13.63
CA GLN A 80 2.01 -24.09 14.49
C GLN A 80 1.68 -23.50 15.85
N VAL A 81 2.21 -24.12 16.92
CA VAL A 81 2.19 -23.55 18.25
C VAL A 81 3.03 -22.28 18.26
N ARG A 82 2.49 -21.23 18.91
CA ARG A 82 3.19 -19.96 19.10
C ARG A 82 3.25 -19.64 20.60
N CYS A 83 4.05 -18.66 20.99
CA CYS A 83 4.17 -18.30 22.39
C CYS A 83 2.89 -17.72 22.99
N TRP A 84 1.99 -17.25 22.15
CA TRP A 84 0.70 -16.65 22.52
C TRP A 84 -0.51 -17.47 22.07
N GLU A 85 -0.32 -18.54 21.30
CA GLU A 85 -1.41 -19.29 20.68
C GLU A 85 -1.13 -20.79 20.67
N ASP A 86 -2.16 -21.59 20.97
CA ASP A 86 -2.09 -23.04 20.87
C ASP A 86 -1.94 -23.49 19.40
N GLY A 87 -1.06 -24.46 19.18
CA GLY A 87 -0.93 -25.14 17.88
C GLY A 87 -1.97 -26.24 17.71
N ILE A 88 -2.17 -26.65 16.46
CA ILE A 88 -3.03 -27.77 16.08
C ILE A 88 -2.25 -28.67 15.13
N ASP A 89 -2.11 -29.93 15.51
CA ASP A 89 -1.57 -30.95 14.63
C ASP A 89 -2.68 -31.90 14.17
N VAL A 90 -2.55 -32.39 12.95
CA VAL A 90 -3.44 -33.40 12.36
C VAL A 90 -2.62 -34.58 11.88
N MET A 91 -3.23 -35.78 11.90
CA MET A 91 -2.57 -36.95 11.33
C MET A 91 -2.82 -37.02 9.83
N LYS A 92 -1.76 -36.91 9.01
CA LYS A 92 -1.82 -37.05 7.55
C LYS A 92 -0.96 -38.22 7.07
N CYS A 93 -1.45 -38.91 6.06
CA CYS A 93 -0.66 -39.95 5.39
C CYS A 93 0.49 -39.27 4.63
N VAL A 94 1.73 -39.70 4.91
CA VAL A 94 2.94 -39.17 4.29
C VAL A 94 2.99 -39.38 2.77
N ASN A 95 2.27 -40.40 2.28
CA ASN A 95 2.31 -40.78 0.88
C ASN A 95 1.21 -40.17 0.01
N CYS A 96 0.05 -39.80 0.58
CA CYS A 96 -1.09 -39.30 -0.19
C CYS A 96 -1.81 -38.10 0.45
N GLY A 97 -1.37 -37.63 1.60
CA GLY A 97 -1.99 -36.49 2.29
C GLY A 97 -3.36 -36.78 2.92
N ALA A 98 -3.89 -38.01 2.83
CA ALA A 98 -5.20 -38.31 3.42
C ALA A 98 -5.19 -38.10 4.93
N GLU A 99 -6.15 -37.35 5.43
CA GLU A 99 -6.28 -37.05 6.86
C GLU A 99 -6.97 -38.19 7.60
N LYS A 100 -6.49 -38.47 8.78
CA LYS A 100 -7.18 -39.31 9.76
C LYS A 100 -7.83 -38.38 10.78
N ARG A 101 -9.12 -38.56 11.10
CA ARG A 101 -9.82 -37.73 12.09
C ARG A 101 -9.19 -37.84 13.50
N LYS A 102 -8.00 -37.29 13.66
CA LYS A 102 -7.33 -37.08 14.94
C LYS A 102 -6.64 -35.73 14.88
N GLU A 103 -7.05 -34.86 15.77
CA GLU A 103 -6.42 -33.56 16.04
C GLU A 103 -5.85 -33.60 17.44
N ARG A 104 -4.72 -32.96 17.65
CA ARG A 104 -4.21 -32.67 18.99
C ARG A 104 -3.92 -31.18 19.09
N ARG A 105 -4.38 -30.57 20.16
CA ARG A 105 -3.94 -29.23 20.55
C ARG A 105 -2.58 -29.32 21.21
N ILE A 106 -1.69 -28.46 20.79
CA ILE A 106 -0.38 -28.28 21.41
C ILE A 106 -0.45 -26.98 22.18
N GLN A 107 -0.34 -27.07 23.51
CA GLN A 107 -0.45 -25.90 24.37
C GLN A 107 0.66 -24.91 24.07
N LYS A 108 0.34 -23.61 24.05
CA LYS A 108 1.32 -22.54 23.94
C LYS A 108 2.32 -22.63 25.09
N THR A 109 3.57 -22.33 24.76
CA THR A 109 4.64 -22.25 25.76
C THR A 109 4.72 -20.79 26.22
N PRO A 110 4.56 -20.46 27.50
CA PRO A 110 4.74 -19.11 27.99
C PRO A 110 6.16 -18.61 27.73
N GLY A 111 6.25 -17.41 27.15
CA GLY A 111 7.53 -16.78 26.80
C GLY A 111 8.15 -17.29 25.49
N HIS A 112 9.03 -16.46 24.92
CA HIS A 112 9.82 -16.84 23.75
C HIS A 112 11.11 -17.54 24.15
N ILE A 113 11.41 -18.66 23.50
CA ILE A 113 12.70 -19.34 23.60
C ILE A 113 13.41 -19.10 22.30
N LEU A 114 14.49 -18.33 22.31
CA LEU A 114 15.24 -17.95 21.12
C LEU A 114 16.41 -18.92 20.85
N ASP A 115 16.50 -19.32 19.58
CA ASP A 115 17.68 -19.99 19.03
C ASP A 115 18.07 -19.29 17.72
N ASN A 116 19.36 -18.91 17.61
CA ASN A 116 19.88 -18.18 16.45
C ASN A 116 19.04 -16.95 16.03
N CYS A 117 18.63 -16.15 17.00
CA CYS A 117 17.76 -14.97 16.79
C CYS A 117 16.35 -15.30 16.26
N ALA A 118 15.90 -16.54 16.36
CA ALA A 118 14.54 -16.94 16.03
C ALA A 118 13.89 -17.65 17.24
N CYS A 119 12.60 -17.47 17.43
CA CYS A 119 11.89 -18.21 18.46
C CYS A 119 11.57 -19.62 17.97
N VAL A 120 12.07 -20.65 18.69
CA VAL A 120 11.83 -22.06 18.36
C VAL A 120 10.35 -22.46 18.40
N ASN A 121 9.52 -21.70 19.10
CA ASN A 121 8.10 -22.02 19.26
C ASN A 121 7.19 -21.31 18.25
N CYS A 122 7.61 -20.18 17.68
CA CYS A 122 6.75 -19.37 16.82
C CYS A 122 7.42 -18.88 15.54
N ASN A 123 8.69 -19.22 15.32
CA ASN A 123 9.53 -18.78 14.21
C ASN A 123 9.69 -17.25 14.09
N ALA A 124 9.23 -16.48 15.08
CA ALA A 124 9.45 -15.04 15.08
C ALA A 124 10.95 -14.77 15.15
N THR A 125 11.45 -13.91 14.28
CA THR A 125 12.85 -13.49 14.30
C THR A 125 13.03 -12.24 15.18
N PHE A 126 14.26 -12.02 15.63
CA PHE A 126 14.60 -10.97 16.56
C PHE A 126 15.90 -10.29 16.16
N ASP A 127 15.90 -8.99 16.22
CA ASP A 127 17.10 -8.18 16.11
C ASP A 127 17.64 -7.98 17.53
N VAL A 128 18.75 -8.63 17.88
CA VAL A 128 19.25 -8.75 19.26
C VAL A 128 20.49 -7.89 19.47
N ASP A 129 20.44 -7.03 20.46
CA ASP A 129 21.59 -6.32 21.00
C ASP A 129 22.06 -7.06 22.29
N ASP A 130 23.09 -7.90 22.14
CA ASP A 130 23.65 -8.72 23.23
C ASP A 130 24.31 -7.85 24.33
N GLU A 131 24.87 -6.70 23.98
CA GLU A 131 25.57 -5.83 24.93
C GLU A 131 24.57 -5.15 25.87
N LYS A 132 23.44 -4.70 25.34
CA LYS A 132 22.38 -4.02 26.11
C LYS A 132 21.32 -4.98 26.65
N HIS A 133 21.36 -6.26 26.31
CA HIS A 133 20.30 -7.23 26.60
C HIS A 133 18.92 -6.74 26.12
N GLN A 134 18.86 -6.22 24.88
CA GLN A 134 17.67 -5.65 24.26
C GLN A 134 17.41 -6.33 22.93
N LEU A 135 16.14 -6.38 22.51
CA LEU A 135 15.77 -6.90 21.22
C LEU A 135 14.55 -6.21 20.63
N VAL A 136 14.45 -6.27 19.30
CA VAL A 136 13.28 -5.87 18.51
C VAL A 136 12.65 -7.14 17.96
N LEU A 137 11.36 -7.29 18.17
CA LEU A 137 10.54 -8.36 17.58
C LEU A 137 10.45 -8.11 16.08
N CYS A 138 11.02 -8.96 15.25
CA CYS A 138 10.97 -8.85 13.81
C CYS A 138 10.33 -10.10 13.22
N ASP A 139 9.57 -9.94 12.16
CA ASP A 139 9.26 -11.01 11.25
C ASP A 139 9.94 -10.71 9.91
N TYR A 140 10.96 -11.47 9.58
CA TYR A 140 11.53 -11.49 8.24
C TYR A 140 10.86 -12.59 7.43
N MET A 141 9.55 -12.57 7.33
CA MET A 141 8.86 -13.42 6.36
C MET A 141 9.09 -12.82 4.98
N LEU A 142 9.86 -13.47 4.17
CA LEU A 142 10.03 -13.20 2.73
C LEU A 142 8.75 -13.47 1.92
N ASP A 143 7.72 -14.03 2.56
CA ASP A 143 6.42 -14.29 1.99
C ASP A 143 5.43 -13.30 2.61
N ASP A 144 4.69 -12.60 1.79
CA ASP A 144 3.81 -11.45 1.98
C ASP A 144 2.77 -11.48 3.14
N ILE A 145 2.95 -12.31 4.15
CA ILE A 145 1.98 -12.46 5.25
C ILE A 145 2.71 -12.42 6.60
N GLY A 146 2.49 -11.34 7.35
CA GLY A 146 2.96 -11.20 8.75
C GLY A 146 2.40 -12.26 9.69
N LEU A 147 2.78 -12.21 10.97
CA LEU A 147 2.32 -13.16 11.99
C LEU A 147 0.78 -13.19 12.06
N SER A 148 0.18 -14.35 11.82
CA SER A 148 -1.28 -14.56 11.95
C SER A 148 -1.67 -14.62 13.43
N LEU A 149 -1.74 -13.46 14.09
CA LEU A 149 -2.25 -13.31 15.44
C LEU A 149 -3.77 -13.17 15.43
N THR A 150 -4.45 -13.66 16.45
CA THR A 150 -5.91 -13.56 16.52
C THR A 150 -6.35 -13.05 17.90
N GLY A 151 -7.36 -12.20 17.89
CA GLY A 151 -7.91 -11.62 19.13
C GLY A 151 -6.98 -10.61 19.81
N ASP A 152 -6.98 -10.64 21.12
CA ASP A 152 -6.21 -9.72 21.95
C ASP A 152 -4.81 -10.27 22.21
N VAL A 153 -3.79 -9.48 21.88
CA VAL A 153 -2.39 -9.88 21.96
C VAL A 153 -1.65 -8.97 22.94
N THR A 154 -0.93 -9.57 23.88
CA THR A 154 -0.02 -8.85 24.76
C THR A 154 1.42 -9.17 24.38
N ILE A 155 2.19 -8.15 24.03
CA ILE A 155 3.63 -8.27 23.77
C ILE A 155 4.36 -8.37 25.10
N PRO A 156 5.21 -9.39 25.32
CA PRO A 156 5.93 -9.56 26.57
C PRO A 156 7.00 -8.47 26.73
N GLU A 157 7.21 -8.03 27.98
CA GLU A 157 8.28 -7.08 28.31
C GLU A 157 9.67 -7.67 28.11
N LYS A 158 9.80 -8.97 28.33
CA LYS A 158 11.07 -9.70 28.30
C LYS A 158 10.92 -11.04 27.60
N VAL A 159 11.99 -11.50 27.00
CA VAL A 159 12.13 -12.83 26.41
C VAL A 159 13.44 -13.48 26.81
N SER A 160 13.45 -14.81 26.84
CA SER A 160 14.66 -15.61 27.20
C SER A 160 15.41 -16.02 25.92
N TYR A 161 16.72 -15.74 25.88
CA TYR A 161 17.60 -16.16 24.79
C TYR A 161 18.94 -16.68 25.36
N LYS A 162 19.33 -17.89 25.00
CA LYS A 162 20.57 -18.54 25.46
C LYS A 162 20.76 -18.46 27.00
N GLY A 163 19.67 -18.62 27.74
CA GLY A 163 19.68 -18.56 29.20
C GLY A 163 19.81 -17.16 29.82
N LYS A 164 19.72 -16.10 29.01
CA LYS A 164 19.70 -14.70 29.45
C LYS A 164 18.34 -14.09 29.14
N GLU A 165 17.92 -13.12 29.95
CA GLU A 165 16.74 -12.32 29.66
C GLU A 165 17.08 -11.09 28.83
N TYR A 166 16.26 -10.83 27.82
CA TYR A 166 16.34 -9.66 26.94
C TYR A 166 15.06 -8.85 27.05
N GLN A 167 15.21 -7.55 27.15
CA GLN A 167 14.10 -6.63 27.15
C GLN A 167 13.60 -6.40 25.73
N VAL A 168 12.30 -6.51 25.51
CA VAL A 168 11.65 -6.18 24.21
C VAL A 168 11.51 -4.68 24.11
N ILE A 169 12.25 -4.04 23.20
CA ILE A 169 12.28 -2.59 23.04
C ILE A 169 11.64 -2.11 21.76
N GLY A 170 11.17 -3.00 20.89
CA GLY A 170 10.58 -2.58 19.64
C GLY A 170 9.76 -3.65 18.94
N ILE A 171 8.88 -3.16 18.08
CA ILE A 171 8.10 -3.96 17.13
C ILE A 171 8.76 -3.82 15.77
N GLY A 172 9.08 -4.94 15.16
CA GLY A 172 9.82 -4.99 13.91
C GLY A 172 8.98 -4.68 12.70
N ARG A 173 9.67 -4.58 11.56
CA ARG A 173 9.05 -4.31 10.27
C ARG A 173 8.13 -5.46 9.88
N CYS A 174 6.91 -5.14 9.41
CA CYS A 174 5.92 -6.09 8.92
C CYS A 174 5.48 -7.18 9.92
N LEU A 175 5.75 -7.04 11.23
CA LEU A 175 5.48 -8.08 12.22
C LEU A 175 4.05 -8.63 12.15
N CYS A 176 3.06 -7.76 11.99
CA CYS A 176 1.64 -8.12 11.88
C CYS A 176 1.02 -7.67 10.56
N TYR A 177 1.82 -7.51 9.50
CA TYR A 177 1.36 -7.04 8.19
C TYR A 177 0.17 -7.88 7.67
N GLN A 178 -0.89 -7.20 7.22
CA GLN A 178 -2.14 -7.81 6.70
C GLN A 178 -2.85 -8.76 7.69
N ASN A 179 -2.63 -8.62 8.98
CA ASN A 179 -3.26 -9.49 9.97
C ASN A 179 -4.70 -9.06 10.29
N LYS A 180 -5.65 -9.72 9.63
CA LYS A 180 -7.10 -9.48 9.84
C LYS A 180 -7.68 -10.17 11.09
N GLY A 181 -6.91 -11.01 11.75
CA GLY A 181 -7.35 -11.70 12.97
C GLY A 181 -7.11 -10.92 14.27
N LEU A 182 -6.26 -9.90 14.22
CA LEU A 182 -5.83 -9.11 15.37
C LEU A 182 -6.89 -8.07 15.73
N THR A 183 -7.34 -8.05 16.99
CA THR A 183 -8.35 -7.10 17.48
C THR A 183 -7.78 -6.07 18.46
N SER A 184 -6.85 -6.45 19.31
CA SER A 184 -6.15 -5.50 20.17
C SER A 184 -4.69 -5.90 20.40
N VAL A 185 -3.84 -4.89 20.66
CA VAL A 185 -2.44 -5.09 21.01
C VAL A 185 -2.11 -4.31 22.27
N THR A 186 -1.58 -5.01 23.27
CA THR A 186 -1.00 -4.37 24.44
C THR A 186 0.52 -4.41 24.37
N LEU A 187 1.13 -3.23 24.28
CA LEU A 187 2.57 -3.04 24.24
C LEU A 187 3.10 -2.75 25.66
N PRO A 188 4.24 -3.34 26.08
CA PRO A 188 4.88 -3.00 27.34
C PRO A 188 5.55 -1.62 27.29
N ASP A 189 5.78 -1.01 28.45
CA ASP A 189 6.40 0.33 28.57
C ASP A 189 7.86 0.37 28.10
N THR A 190 8.45 -0.79 27.85
CA THR A 190 9.81 -0.92 27.32
C THR A 190 9.94 -0.58 25.84
N ILE A 191 8.85 -0.55 25.09
CA ILE A 191 8.85 -0.28 23.66
C ILE A 191 9.30 1.16 23.37
N LYS A 192 10.33 1.26 22.52
CA LYS A 192 10.92 2.53 22.06
C LYS A 192 10.65 2.80 20.60
N VAL A 193 10.42 1.75 19.80
CA VAL A 193 10.24 1.86 18.35
C VAL A 193 9.18 0.89 17.83
N ILE A 194 8.32 1.39 16.94
CA ILE A 194 7.44 0.59 16.09
C ILE A 194 7.91 0.83 14.67
N ARG A 195 8.48 -0.21 14.03
CA ARG A 195 9.11 -0.07 12.69
C ARG A 195 8.05 -0.03 11.58
N ALA A 196 8.52 0.24 10.37
CA ALA A 196 7.66 0.39 9.19
C ALA A 196 6.77 -0.83 8.95
N HIS A 197 5.51 -0.58 8.54
CA HIS A 197 4.50 -1.61 8.22
C HIS A 197 4.19 -2.60 9.36
N ALA A 198 4.53 -2.30 10.60
CA ALA A 198 4.40 -3.25 11.72
C ALA A 198 2.98 -3.82 11.89
N PHE A 199 1.96 -2.99 11.72
CA PHE A 199 0.53 -3.33 11.78
C PHE A 199 -0.23 -2.90 10.52
N ASP A 200 0.46 -2.71 9.40
CA ASP A 200 -0.15 -2.26 8.17
C ASP A 200 -1.19 -3.29 7.67
N PHE A 201 -2.37 -2.81 7.22
CA PHE A 201 -3.54 -3.62 6.86
C PHE A 201 -4.10 -4.52 7.98
N CYS A 202 -3.88 -4.18 9.24
CA CYS A 202 -4.61 -4.80 10.35
C CYS A 202 -6.02 -4.23 10.46
N GLU A 203 -6.88 -4.53 9.46
CA GLU A 203 -8.20 -3.90 9.26
C GLU A 203 -9.12 -4.01 10.48
N ASN A 204 -8.96 -5.06 11.30
CA ASN A 204 -9.79 -5.33 12.47
C ASN A 204 -9.15 -4.89 13.81
N LEU A 205 -7.96 -4.29 13.79
CA LEU A 205 -7.32 -3.77 15.00
C LEU A 205 -8.12 -2.58 15.53
N GLU A 206 -8.73 -2.74 16.71
CA GLU A 206 -9.57 -1.74 17.37
C GLU A 206 -8.78 -0.86 18.34
N SER A 207 -7.74 -1.43 18.97
CA SER A 207 -6.93 -0.72 19.95
C SER A 207 -5.47 -1.17 19.95
N CYS A 208 -4.57 -0.21 20.15
CA CYS A 208 -3.17 -0.41 20.45
C CYS A 208 -2.72 0.70 21.40
N ASN A 209 -2.26 0.34 22.62
CA ASN A 209 -1.67 1.34 23.48
C ASN A 209 -0.31 1.75 22.94
N LEU A 210 -0.05 3.03 22.87
CA LEU A 210 1.27 3.59 22.56
C LEU A 210 1.93 4.02 23.87
N PRO A 211 2.94 3.26 24.38
CA PRO A 211 3.46 3.48 25.72
C PRO A 211 4.23 4.80 25.84
N GLU A 212 4.19 5.39 27.03
CA GLU A 212 5.02 6.53 27.37
C GLU A 212 6.50 6.13 27.31
N GLY A 213 7.29 6.74 26.55
CA GLY A 213 8.67 6.33 26.26
C GLY A 213 8.88 5.78 24.86
N LEU A 214 7.80 5.62 24.06
CA LEU A 214 7.89 5.37 22.63
C LEU A 214 8.48 6.61 21.94
N LEU A 215 9.51 6.39 21.12
CA LEU A 215 10.27 7.47 20.46
C LEU A 215 9.97 7.58 18.96
N GLU A 216 9.65 6.46 18.33
CA GLU A 216 9.48 6.38 16.88
C GLU A 216 8.34 5.46 16.47
N ILE A 217 7.52 5.95 15.55
CA ILE A 217 6.55 5.18 14.76
C ILE A 217 6.98 5.29 13.29
N GLY A 218 7.28 4.15 12.67
CA GLY A 218 7.81 4.06 11.31
C GLY A 218 6.78 4.28 10.22
N ASP A 219 7.26 4.23 8.98
CA ASP A 219 6.43 4.42 7.78
C ASP A 219 5.32 3.35 7.71
N ALA A 220 4.09 3.77 7.42
CA ALA A 220 2.91 2.93 7.31
C ALA A 220 2.66 1.99 8.51
N ALA A 221 3.18 2.29 9.69
CA ALA A 221 3.15 1.37 10.84
C ALA A 221 1.73 0.91 11.22
N PHE A 222 0.73 1.76 11.09
CA PHE A 222 -0.70 1.48 11.31
C PHE A 222 -1.56 1.82 10.08
N GLN A 223 -0.97 1.85 8.88
CA GLN A 223 -1.74 2.12 7.68
C GLN A 223 -2.87 1.12 7.50
N CYS A 224 -4.05 1.57 7.07
CA CYS A 224 -5.23 0.73 6.86
C CYS A 224 -5.74 -0.04 8.09
N CYS A 225 -5.42 0.43 9.30
CA CYS A 225 -6.06 -0.05 10.54
C CYS A 225 -7.44 0.59 10.69
N GLN A 226 -8.40 0.15 9.87
CA GLN A 226 -9.69 0.84 9.68
C GLN A 226 -10.54 0.95 10.95
N LYS A 227 -10.40 0.01 11.88
CA LYS A 227 -11.14 0.01 13.14
C LYS A 227 -10.37 0.62 14.32
N LEU A 228 -9.12 1.05 14.10
CA LEU A 228 -8.29 1.61 15.19
C LEU A 228 -8.92 2.88 15.75
N GLN A 229 -9.25 2.84 17.05
CA GLN A 229 -9.89 3.94 17.78
C GLN A 229 -8.90 4.56 18.79
N HIS A 230 -9.17 5.79 19.20
CA HIS A 230 -8.47 6.46 20.32
C HIS A 230 -6.94 6.47 20.21
N ILE A 231 -6.43 7.01 19.11
CA ILE A 231 -4.99 7.20 18.93
C ILE A 231 -4.52 8.30 19.87
N GLN A 232 -3.73 7.92 20.88
CA GLN A 232 -3.07 8.83 21.81
C GLN A 232 -1.57 8.78 21.60
N LEU A 233 -1.00 9.86 21.08
CA LEU A 233 0.45 9.96 20.86
C LEU A 233 1.13 10.31 22.19
N PRO A 234 2.10 9.50 22.64
CA PRO A 234 2.80 9.76 23.92
C PRO A 234 3.70 10.99 23.83
N ASP A 235 3.88 11.70 24.94
CA ASP A 235 4.65 12.94 24.99
C ASP A 235 6.15 12.76 24.65
N SER A 236 6.65 11.53 24.77
CA SER A 236 8.02 11.14 24.39
C SER A 236 8.27 11.02 22.90
N LEU A 237 7.20 10.92 22.08
CA LEU A 237 7.29 10.58 20.65
C LEU A 237 8.02 11.68 19.87
N GLN A 238 9.05 11.30 19.13
CA GLN A 238 9.91 12.21 18.37
C GLN A 238 9.73 12.09 16.87
N ILE A 239 9.41 10.91 16.36
CA ILE A 239 9.33 10.62 14.93
C ILE A 239 8.04 9.88 14.61
N ILE A 240 7.32 10.39 13.62
CA ILE A 240 6.21 9.69 12.97
C ILE A 240 6.55 9.57 11.48
N GLY A 241 6.56 8.35 10.95
CA GLY A 241 6.89 8.04 9.56
C GLY A 241 5.80 8.44 8.57
N ASN A 242 6.09 8.25 7.28
CA ASN A 242 5.12 8.48 6.21
C ASN A 242 3.94 7.52 6.33
N PHE A 243 2.72 7.99 6.10
CA PHE A 243 1.50 7.17 6.12
C PHE A 243 1.24 6.43 7.44
N ALA A 244 1.89 6.79 8.54
CA ALA A 244 1.89 5.99 9.77
C ALA A 244 0.49 5.62 10.28
N PHE A 245 -0.49 6.54 10.20
CA PHE A 245 -1.90 6.33 10.56
C PHE A 245 -2.86 6.56 9.38
N ASN A 246 -2.36 6.39 8.17
CA ASN A 246 -3.20 6.57 6.98
C ASN A 246 -4.30 5.51 6.95
N HIS A 247 -5.54 5.89 6.63
CA HIS A 247 -6.73 5.01 6.63
C HIS A 247 -7.13 4.40 7.99
N CYS A 248 -6.85 5.09 9.09
CA CYS A 248 -7.37 4.74 10.42
C CYS A 248 -8.75 5.38 10.65
N SER A 249 -9.80 4.89 9.96
CA SER A 249 -11.15 5.50 9.98
C SER A 249 -11.89 5.29 11.31
N GLY A 250 -11.49 4.33 12.12
CA GLY A 250 -12.05 4.14 13.47
C GLY A 250 -11.78 5.30 14.44
N ALA A 251 -10.78 6.13 14.11
CA ALA A 251 -10.42 7.32 14.88
C ALA A 251 -11.24 8.57 14.53
N ASP A 252 -12.40 8.40 13.94
CA ASP A 252 -13.26 9.49 13.49
C ASP A 252 -13.69 10.46 14.61
N ASN A 253 -13.72 11.75 14.27
CA ASN A 253 -14.06 12.85 15.19
C ASN A 253 -13.11 13.04 16.38
N GLN A 254 -11.88 12.56 16.31
CA GLN A 254 -10.89 12.79 17.36
C GLN A 254 -10.10 14.08 17.14
N THR A 255 -9.76 14.71 18.26
CA THR A 255 -8.69 15.70 18.32
C THR A 255 -7.38 14.98 18.56
N ILE A 256 -6.39 15.16 17.69
CA ILE A 256 -5.04 14.61 17.88
C ILE A 256 -4.15 15.63 18.57
N LYS A 257 -3.69 15.25 19.78
CA LYS A 257 -2.65 16.01 20.48
C LYS A 257 -1.30 15.71 19.85
N ILE A 258 -0.62 16.72 19.35
CA ILE A 258 0.74 16.59 18.78
C ILE A 258 1.76 16.81 19.87
N PRO A 259 2.58 15.82 20.25
CA PRO A 259 3.59 15.95 21.30
C PRO A 259 4.60 17.04 21.01
N ALA A 260 5.05 17.74 22.05
CA ALA A 260 6.08 18.79 21.91
C ALA A 260 7.43 18.24 21.44
N ALA A 261 7.74 16.99 21.78
CA ALA A 261 8.98 16.31 21.42
C ALA A 261 9.08 15.95 19.91
N ILE A 262 8.00 16.05 19.14
CA ILE A 262 8.01 15.69 17.72
C ILE A 262 9.02 16.56 16.96
N GLN A 263 10.00 15.89 16.36
CA GLN A 263 11.05 16.46 15.54
C GLN A 263 10.78 16.28 14.05
N ARG A 264 10.22 15.11 13.67
CA ARG A 264 9.91 14.76 12.28
C ARG A 264 8.55 14.09 12.18
N MET A 265 7.76 14.58 11.26
CA MET A 265 6.49 14.00 10.87
C MET A 265 6.54 13.75 9.36
N GLY A 266 6.33 12.51 8.95
CA GLY A 266 6.36 12.09 7.56
C GLY A 266 5.14 12.57 6.78
N LYS A 267 5.15 12.31 5.47
CA LYS A 267 4.00 12.57 4.58
C LYS A 267 2.80 11.76 5.06
N PHE A 268 1.64 12.38 5.10
CA PHE A 268 0.39 11.74 5.52
C PHE A 268 0.45 11.01 6.88
N ALA A 269 1.42 11.35 7.72
CA ALA A 269 1.61 10.68 9.00
C ALA A 269 0.35 10.69 9.87
N VAL A 270 -0.37 11.81 9.87
CA VAL A 270 -1.62 12.02 10.58
C VAL A 270 -2.71 12.60 9.68
N ALA A 271 -2.48 12.66 8.37
CA ALA A 271 -3.47 13.15 7.42
C ALA A 271 -4.36 12.01 6.91
N PRO A 272 -5.66 12.24 6.74
CA PRO A 272 -6.56 11.28 6.12
C PRO A 272 -6.30 11.21 4.62
N ALA A 273 -5.22 10.59 4.20
CA ALA A 273 -4.92 10.43 2.79
C ALA A 273 -5.44 9.11 2.26
N HIS A 274 -5.99 9.14 1.08
CA HIS A 274 -6.41 7.97 0.33
C HIS A 274 -5.57 7.73 -0.88
N MET A 275 -5.24 6.49 -1.10
CA MET A 275 -4.97 6.06 -2.45
C MET A 275 -5.96 5.03 -2.92
N PHE A 276 -7.05 4.68 -2.67
CA PHE A 276 -7.89 3.73 -3.45
C PHE A 276 -9.32 3.40 -2.93
N TYR A 277 -9.76 3.72 -1.70
CA TYR A 277 -11.14 3.38 -1.32
C TYR A 277 -11.81 4.41 -0.41
N ASP A 278 -13.10 4.55 -0.60
CA ASP A 278 -14.04 5.36 0.16
C ASP A 278 -14.16 4.84 1.61
N CYS A 279 -13.31 5.35 2.50
CA CYS A 279 -13.55 5.21 3.94
C CYS A 279 -14.35 6.45 4.34
N GLY A 280 -15.65 6.30 4.35
CA GLY A 280 -16.56 7.39 4.56
C GLY A 280 -16.60 7.86 5.98
N THR A 281 -15.67 8.71 6.43
CA THR A 281 -15.91 9.50 7.64
C THR A 281 -14.81 10.52 7.91
N ASP A 282 -15.11 11.51 8.72
CA ASP A 282 -14.36 12.72 8.97
C ASP A 282 -13.31 12.53 10.07
N ALA A 283 -12.21 11.80 9.76
CA ALA A 283 -11.11 11.62 10.70
C ALA A 283 -10.49 12.96 11.08
N PHE A 284 -10.18 13.15 12.33
CA PHE A 284 -9.57 14.32 12.97
C PHE A 284 -10.29 15.66 12.71
N THR A 285 -10.92 16.15 13.73
CA THR A 285 -11.61 17.46 13.68
C THR A 285 -10.69 18.62 14.01
N ALA A 286 -9.63 18.39 14.76
CA ALA A 286 -8.65 19.40 15.13
C ALA A 286 -7.30 18.76 15.51
N PHE A 287 -6.25 19.58 15.50
CA PHE A 287 -4.98 19.29 16.15
C PHE A 287 -4.86 20.13 17.42
N GLU A 288 -4.23 19.58 18.44
CA GLU A 288 -3.83 20.30 19.63
C GLU A 288 -2.34 20.09 19.88
N LYS A 289 -1.67 21.05 20.48
CA LYS A 289 -0.26 20.96 20.80
C LYS A 289 0.08 21.75 22.04
N GLU A 290 0.93 21.18 22.89
CA GLU A 290 1.62 21.89 23.95
C GLU A 290 2.75 22.77 23.36
N ASN A 291 3.09 23.84 24.04
CA ASN A 291 4.10 24.81 23.58
C ASN A 291 5.47 24.16 23.37
N GLY A 292 6.09 24.43 22.23
CA GLY A 292 7.46 24.01 21.90
C GLY A 292 7.57 23.09 20.67
N GLY A 293 8.80 22.79 20.24
CA GLY A 293 9.13 21.86 19.16
C GLY A 293 9.03 22.42 17.74
N THR A 294 9.28 21.56 16.76
CA THR A 294 9.36 21.89 15.32
C THR A 294 8.01 22.22 14.69
N TYR A 295 6.95 21.62 15.20
CA TYR A 295 5.58 21.80 14.71
C TYR A 295 4.80 22.70 15.66
N MET A 296 3.79 23.38 15.14
CA MET A 296 2.86 24.17 15.94
C MET A 296 1.43 24.00 15.45
N VAL A 297 0.50 24.14 16.36
CA VAL A 297 -0.92 24.17 16.03
C VAL A 297 -1.43 25.58 16.23
N SER A 298 -2.14 26.09 15.25
CA SER A 298 -2.83 27.36 15.34
C SER A 298 -4.22 27.22 14.76
N ASP A 299 -5.24 27.57 15.56
CA ASP A 299 -6.63 27.39 15.21
C ASP A 299 -6.96 25.96 14.73
N GLY A 300 -6.42 24.95 15.42
CA GLY A 300 -6.61 23.53 15.08
C GLY A 300 -5.97 23.09 13.77
N ILE A 301 -5.13 23.88 13.15
CA ILE A 301 -4.38 23.61 11.92
C ILE A 301 -2.92 23.36 12.26
N LEU A 302 -2.32 22.35 11.65
CA LEU A 302 -0.94 21.95 11.88
C LEU A 302 0.01 22.64 10.90
N TYR A 303 1.03 23.28 11.45
CA TYR A 303 2.12 23.95 10.73
C TYR A 303 3.48 23.43 11.17
N ALA A 304 4.50 23.61 10.35
CA ALA A 304 5.90 23.45 10.71
C ALA A 304 6.61 24.81 10.73
N GLY A 305 7.69 24.90 11.52
CA GLY A 305 8.41 26.14 11.76
C GLY A 305 7.50 27.17 12.44
N GLN A 306 7.80 28.46 12.23
CA GLN A 306 6.99 29.58 12.72
C GLN A 306 5.79 29.86 11.79
N LYS A 307 4.98 28.85 11.50
CA LYS A 307 3.92 28.80 10.47
C LYS A 307 4.47 29.02 9.05
N GLU A 308 5.69 28.61 8.79
CA GLU A 308 6.28 28.76 7.45
C GLU A 308 5.80 27.67 6.47
N THR A 309 5.44 26.50 6.99
CA THR A 309 4.89 25.40 6.19
C THR A 309 3.54 24.98 6.73
N LEU A 310 2.52 24.99 5.90
CA LEU A 310 1.22 24.39 6.19
C LEU A 310 1.36 22.88 6.05
N VAL A 311 1.22 22.12 7.13
CA VAL A 311 1.36 20.66 7.12
C VAL A 311 0.04 19.97 6.86
N ALA A 312 -1.00 20.30 7.61
CA ALA A 312 -2.31 19.67 7.43
C ALA A 312 -3.44 20.53 8.01
N ILE A 313 -4.55 20.59 7.27
CA ILE A 313 -5.83 21.11 7.74
C ILE A 313 -6.74 19.92 8.05
N PRO A 314 -7.30 19.82 9.25
CA PRO A 314 -8.23 18.75 9.59
C PRO A 314 -9.42 18.71 8.62
N ARG A 315 -9.84 17.52 8.24
CA ARG A 315 -10.91 17.29 7.26
C ARG A 315 -12.24 17.96 7.64
N GLY A 316 -12.61 17.87 8.91
CA GLY A 316 -13.84 18.46 9.44
C GLY A 316 -13.75 19.96 9.78
N LYS A 317 -12.56 20.59 9.64
CA LYS A 317 -12.38 22.01 9.95
C LYS A 317 -13.23 22.90 9.06
N THR A 318 -14.03 23.75 9.67
CA THR A 318 -14.86 24.74 8.98
C THR A 318 -14.22 26.13 9.03
N PHE A 319 -14.54 26.95 8.05
CA PHE A 319 -14.03 28.30 7.92
C PHE A 319 -15.16 29.29 7.68
N PRO A 320 -15.04 30.55 8.13
CA PRO A 320 -16.02 31.59 7.82
C PRO A 320 -16.20 31.70 6.30
N ASN A 321 -17.47 31.66 5.85
CA ASN A 321 -17.81 31.70 4.41
C ASN A 321 -17.06 30.66 3.56
N ASN A 322 -16.71 29.54 4.14
CA ASN A 322 -15.90 28.46 3.52
C ASN A 322 -14.59 29.00 2.91
N THR A 323 -13.99 30.01 3.52
CA THR A 323 -12.78 30.67 3.03
C THR A 323 -11.61 30.45 4.00
N TYR A 324 -10.58 29.78 3.54
CA TYR A 324 -9.33 29.66 4.26
C TYR A 324 -8.38 30.80 3.88
N CYS A 325 -8.03 31.63 4.87
CA CYS A 325 -7.02 32.67 4.71
C CYS A 325 -5.66 32.15 5.20
N MET A 326 -4.73 31.90 4.28
CA MET A 326 -3.39 31.51 4.68
C MET A 326 -2.72 32.60 5.51
N PRO A 327 -2.08 32.25 6.63
CA PRO A 327 -1.20 33.19 7.33
C PRO A 327 -0.10 33.71 6.41
N ASP A 328 0.24 35.00 6.50
CA ASP A 328 1.27 35.61 5.65
C ASP A 328 2.67 35.07 5.88
N THR A 329 2.88 34.30 6.95
CA THR A 329 4.13 33.57 7.21
C THR A 329 4.29 32.29 6.39
N VAL A 330 3.22 31.78 5.76
CA VAL A 330 3.26 30.52 5.01
C VAL A 330 4.00 30.73 3.69
N LYS A 331 5.11 30.02 3.55
CA LYS A 331 5.98 30.00 2.37
C LYS A 331 5.83 28.71 1.57
N ASN A 332 5.46 27.60 2.25
CA ASN A 332 5.41 26.27 1.68
C ASN A 332 4.11 25.57 2.05
N LEU A 333 3.66 24.67 1.17
CA LEU A 333 2.52 23.79 1.39
C LEU A 333 3.02 22.35 1.53
N GLY A 334 2.51 21.65 2.53
CA GLY A 334 2.62 20.21 2.61
C GLY A 334 1.76 19.53 1.53
N GLU A 335 2.24 18.43 1.03
CA GLU A 335 1.50 17.58 0.11
C GLU A 335 0.15 17.17 0.75
N LEU A 336 -0.94 17.30 0.01
CA LEU A 336 -2.31 17.04 0.47
C LEU A 336 -2.77 17.81 1.72
N SER A 337 -2.14 18.94 2.02
CA SER A 337 -2.46 19.73 3.22
C SER A 337 -3.92 20.20 3.31
N PHE A 338 -4.65 20.26 2.18
CA PHE A 338 -6.10 20.54 2.10
C PHE A 338 -6.95 19.30 1.85
N SER A 339 -6.33 18.14 1.67
CA SER A 339 -7.03 16.94 1.22
C SER A 339 -8.28 16.65 2.04
N ARG A 340 -9.37 16.32 1.32
CA ARG A 340 -10.68 15.96 1.88
C ARG A 340 -11.37 16.99 2.75
N ASN A 341 -10.87 18.20 2.89
CA ASN A 341 -11.63 19.25 3.53
C ASN A 341 -12.63 19.85 2.54
N LYS A 342 -13.91 19.44 2.67
CA LYS A 342 -15.01 19.91 1.84
C LYS A 342 -15.56 21.28 2.27
N ASN A 343 -14.99 21.85 3.34
CA ASN A 343 -15.43 23.14 3.89
C ASN A 343 -14.53 24.31 3.44
N ILE A 344 -13.59 24.07 2.52
CA ILE A 344 -12.75 25.11 1.92
C ILE A 344 -13.15 25.29 0.47
N HIS A 345 -13.95 26.32 0.20
CA HIS A 345 -14.36 26.66 -1.16
C HIS A 345 -13.48 27.74 -1.79
N LYS A 346 -12.86 28.57 -0.96
CA LYS A 346 -11.93 29.61 -1.38
C LYS A 346 -10.65 29.57 -0.53
N VAL A 347 -9.52 29.72 -1.19
CA VAL A 347 -8.22 29.89 -0.53
C VAL A 347 -7.65 31.26 -0.87
N ILE A 348 -7.44 32.09 0.15
CA ILE A 348 -6.66 33.33 0.03
C ILE A 348 -5.20 32.97 0.33
N ILE A 349 -4.35 33.09 -0.68
CA ILE A 349 -2.95 32.68 -0.56
C ILE A 349 -2.12 33.70 0.20
N SER A 350 -1.07 33.21 0.86
CA SER A 350 -0.07 34.04 1.56
C SER A 350 0.73 34.89 0.57
N ASP A 351 1.11 36.09 1.00
CA ASP A 351 2.01 36.98 0.24
C ASP A 351 3.44 36.40 0.13
N GLN A 352 3.82 35.45 0.99
CA GLN A 352 5.13 34.80 0.98
C GLN A 352 5.14 33.43 0.31
N LEU A 353 3.98 32.91 -0.13
CA LEU A 353 3.90 31.61 -0.78
C LEU A 353 4.69 31.61 -2.10
N LEU A 354 5.53 30.61 -2.29
CA LEU A 354 6.35 30.41 -3.48
C LEU A 354 5.98 29.07 -4.12
N LEU A 355 5.28 29.12 -5.25
CA LEU A 355 4.77 27.91 -5.93
C LEU A 355 5.82 27.25 -6.84
N ASN A 356 6.87 28.01 -7.27
CA ASN A 356 7.83 27.58 -8.28
C ASN A 356 9.21 27.18 -7.70
N LYS A 357 9.29 26.89 -6.41
CA LYS A 357 10.54 26.39 -5.81
C LYS A 357 10.33 24.95 -5.36
N GLU A 358 11.24 24.08 -5.81
CA GLU A 358 11.37 22.77 -5.18
C GLU A 358 11.43 22.93 -3.67
N PRO A 359 10.64 22.14 -2.91
CA PRO A 359 10.64 22.24 -1.46
C PRO A 359 12.07 22.02 -0.95
N THR A 360 12.65 23.07 -0.33
CA THR A 360 14.02 23.07 0.19
C THR A 360 14.22 22.18 1.41
N VAL A 361 13.20 21.44 1.83
CA VAL A 361 13.29 20.51 2.94
C VAL A 361 13.75 19.18 2.40
N ALA A 362 15.01 18.83 2.60
CA ALA A 362 15.67 17.59 2.19
C ALA A 362 14.95 16.26 2.61
N GLN A 363 13.82 16.36 3.28
CA GLN A 363 13.01 15.24 3.77
C GLN A 363 11.90 14.80 2.80
N TRP A 364 11.70 15.49 1.67
CA TRP A 364 10.61 15.23 0.72
C TRP A 364 11.06 14.56 -0.59
N GLN A 365 12.30 14.05 -0.66
CA GLN A 365 12.96 13.59 -1.89
C GLN A 365 12.57 12.22 -2.42
N SER A 366 11.53 11.54 -1.95
CA SER A 366 11.33 10.14 -2.36
C SER A 366 10.20 9.85 -3.35
N TYR A 367 9.49 10.86 -3.87
CA TYR A 367 8.60 10.66 -5.00
C TYR A 367 8.82 11.73 -6.06
N ASN A 368 9.12 11.27 -7.28
CA ASN A 368 9.49 12.06 -8.45
C ASN A 368 8.53 13.22 -8.71
N ASN A 369 9.10 14.44 -8.90
CA ASN A 369 8.53 15.60 -9.61
C ASN A 369 7.01 15.77 -9.50
N ILE A 370 6.48 15.95 -8.31
CA ILE A 370 5.07 16.30 -8.16
C ILE A 370 4.99 17.83 -8.11
N GLY A 371 4.45 18.36 -9.15
CA GLY A 371 4.13 19.67 -9.61
C GLY A 371 3.75 20.81 -8.67
N ASN A 372 2.89 21.67 -9.19
CA ASN A 372 2.44 22.88 -8.49
C ASN A 372 1.94 22.57 -7.08
N PRO A 373 2.55 23.13 -6.00
CA PRO A 373 2.17 22.85 -4.62
C PRO A 373 0.70 23.06 -4.29
N LEU A 374 0.00 24.00 -4.94
CA LEU A 374 -1.43 24.19 -4.73
C LEU A 374 -2.25 23.05 -5.32
N SER A 375 -1.91 22.56 -6.50
CA SER A 375 -2.57 21.42 -7.12
C SER A 375 -2.40 20.18 -6.26
N VAL A 376 -1.18 19.94 -5.77
CA VAL A 376 -0.87 18.80 -4.89
C VAL A 376 -1.54 18.95 -3.52
N ALA A 377 -1.57 20.15 -2.95
CA ALA A 377 -2.22 20.38 -1.65
C ALA A 377 -3.73 20.08 -1.68
N CYS A 378 -4.37 20.30 -2.84
CA CYS A 378 -5.81 20.09 -3.05
C CYS A 378 -6.16 18.76 -3.72
N TYR A 379 -5.17 17.94 -4.04
CA TYR A 379 -5.25 16.80 -4.96
C TYR A 379 -6.44 15.87 -4.72
N VAL A 380 -6.74 15.49 -3.51
CA VAL A 380 -7.78 14.49 -3.27
C VAL A 380 -8.96 15.10 -2.52
N TYR A 381 -10.12 15.21 -3.19
CA TYR A 381 -11.41 15.53 -2.59
C TYR A 381 -11.50 16.84 -1.77
N ALA A 382 -10.60 17.80 -1.96
CA ALA A 382 -10.83 19.16 -1.49
C ALA A 382 -11.84 19.85 -2.43
N ASP A 383 -12.71 20.71 -1.88
CA ASP A 383 -13.75 21.38 -2.67
C ASP A 383 -13.38 22.84 -2.93
N VAL A 384 -12.16 23.12 -3.40
CA VAL A 384 -11.69 24.49 -3.69
C VAL A 384 -12.20 24.93 -5.06
N TYR A 385 -13.03 25.96 -5.07
CA TYR A 385 -13.60 26.57 -6.27
C TYR A 385 -12.85 27.82 -6.73
N ALA A 386 -12.13 28.48 -5.83
CA ALA A 386 -11.41 29.71 -6.14
C ALA A 386 -10.10 29.86 -5.35
N TYR A 387 -9.08 30.35 -6.02
CA TYR A 387 -7.90 30.97 -5.43
C TYR A 387 -8.00 32.48 -5.49
N GLU A 388 -7.52 33.15 -4.45
CA GLU A 388 -7.45 34.61 -4.39
C GLU A 388 -6.07 35.03 -3.90
N ALA A 389 -5.43 35.92 -4.64
CA ALA A 389 -4.21 36.62 -4.22
C ALA A 389 -4.59 38.02 -3.76
N LYS A 390 -4.04 38.44 -2.62
CA LYS A 390 -4.24 39.83 -2.15
C LYS A 390 -3.64 40.82 -3.17
N GLU A 391 -4.16 42.04 -3.23
CA GLU A 391 -3.57 43.06 -4.08
C GLU A 391 -2.10 43.33 -3.75
N THR A 392 -1.75 43.17 -2.47
CA THR A 392 -0.36 43.31 -1.95
C THR A 392 0.54 42.16 -2.33
N ASN A 393 0.03 41.04 -2.81
CA ASN A 393 0.86 39.88 -3.12
C ASN A 393 1.89 40.23 -4.20
N PRO A 394 3.21 40.07 -3.92
CA PRO A 394 4.26 40.47 -4.84
C PRO A 394 4.44 39.54 -6.05
N ASN A 395 3.97 38.28 -5.94
CA ASN A 395 4.30 37.22 -6.89
C ASN A 395 3.09 36.83 -7.77
N TYR A 396 1.87 37.00 -7.24
CA TYR A 396 0.66 36.49 -7.87
C TYR A 396 -0.47 37.50 -7.90
N CYS A 397 -1.36 37.32 -8.85
CA CYS A 397 -2.67 37.93 -8.89
C CYS A 397 -3.72 36.88 -9.22
N SER A 398 -4.98 37.16 -8.98
CA SER A 398 -6.08 36.25 -9.29
C SER A 398 -7.14 36.95 -10.12
N GLU A 399 -7.77 36.17 -11.02
CA GLU A 399 -8.90 36.62 -11.83
C GLU A 399 -9.88 35.46 -12.00
N ASN A 400 -11.14 35.70 -11.70
CA ASN A 400 -12.22 34.68 -11.74
C ASN A 400 -11.88 33.39 -10.96
N GLY A 401 -11.13 33.50 -9.85
CA GLY A 401 -10.76 32.35 -9.02
C GLY A 401 -9.53 31.57 -9.50
N VAL A 402 -8.95 31.96 -10.63
CA VAL A 402 -7.72 31.36 -11.20
C VAL A 402 -6.51 32.21 -10.80
N LEU A 403 -5.39 31.56 -10.52
CA LEU A 403 -4.18 32.22 -10.10
C LEU A 403 -3.22 32.41 -11.29
N TYR A 404 -2.68 33.63 -11.39
CA TYR A 404 -1.71 34.02 -12.41
C TYR A 404 -0.45 34.60 -11.75
N SER A 405 0.69 34.61 -12.50
CA SER A 405 1.83 35.40 -12.13
C SER A 405 1.44 36.89 -11.99
N LYS A 406 2.18 37.67 -11.19
CA LYS A 406 1.86 39.08 -10.91
C LYS A 406 1.78 39.94 -12.18
N ASP A 407 2.60 39.65 -13.17
CA ASP A 407 2.62 40.32 -14.47
C ASP A 407 1.55 39.79 -15.45
N LYS A 408 0.73 38.82 -15.01
CA LYS A 408 -0.30 38.14 -15.80
C LYS A 408 0.23 37.43 -17.06
N LYS A 409 1.52 37.02 -17.05
CA LYS A 409 2.09 36.31 -18.19
C LYS A 409 1.90 34.81 -18.13
N THR A 410 1.76 34.26 -16.92
CA THR A 410 1.68 32.80 -16.69
C THR A 410 0.41 32.47 -15.91
N LEU A 411 -0.35 31.48 -16.41
CA LEU A 411 -1.42 30.82 -15.64
C LEU A 411 -0.72 29.83 -14.68
N VAL A 412 -0.92 30.05 -13.37
CA VAL A 412 -0.17 29.34 -12.31
C VAL A 412 -0.98 28.20 -11.71
N ALA A 413 -2.24 28.44 -11.36
CA ALA A 413 -3.06 27.38 -10.77
C ALA A 413 -4.56 27.58 -11.03
N ILE A 414 -5.21 26.45 -11.33
CA ILE A 414 -6.67 26.35 -11.47
C ILE A 414 -7.20 25.56 -10.27
N PRO A 415 -8.26 26.04 -9.57
CA PRO A 415 -8.84 25.29 -8.47
C PRO A 415 -9.41 23.93 -8.92
N ASN A 416 -9.29 22.92 -8.07
CA ASN A 416 -9.72 21.55 -8.40
C ASN A 416 -11.25 21.39 -8.60
N LYS A 417 -12.06 22.36 -8.12
CA LYS A 417 -13.51 22.42 -8.33
C LYS A 417 -13.93 23.63 -9.13
N TYR A 418 -13.06 24.16 -9.99
CA TYR A 418 -13.41 25.26 -10.88
C TYR A 418 -14.65 24.94 -11.73
N GLN A 419 -15.57 25.87 -11.88
CA GLN A 419 -16.86 25.65 -12.55
C GLN A 419 -17.07 26.64 -13.70
N GLY A 420 -17.68 26.13 -14.78
CA GLY A 420 -18.11 26.96 -15.92
C GLY A 420 -17.03 27.21 -16.96
N GLU A 421 -16.94 28.45 -17.46
CA GLU A 421 -16.01 28.78 -18.54
C GLU A 421 -14.66 29.27 -17.99
N LEU A 422 -13.58 28.61 -18.37
CA LEU A 422 -12.22 29.05 -18.13
C LEU A 422 -11.78 30.00 -19.24
N LEU A 423 -11.90 31.30 -18.98
CA LEU A 423 -11.52 32.36 -19.93
C LEU A 423 -10.12 32.87 -19.54
N ILE A 424 -9.11 32.45 -20.28
CA ILE A 424 -7.73 32.87 -20.03
C ILE A 424 -7.55 34.27 -20.63
N PRO A 425 -7.11 35.28 -19.83
CA PRO A 425 -6.99 36.66 -20.32
C PRO A 425 -5.97 36.80 -21.47
N GLU A 426 -6.26 37.73 -22.38
CA GLU A 426 -5.27 38.15 -23.38
C GLU A 426 -4.02 38.74 -22.70
N GLY A 427 -2.84 38.39 -23.21
CA GLY A 427 -1.56 38.75 -22.60
C GLY A 427 -0.94 37.62 -21.79
N VAL A 428 -1.69 36.57 -21.43
CA VAL A 428 -1.14 35.34 -20.88
C VAL A 428 -0.42 34.58 -21.99
N THR A 429 0.85 34.23 -21.76
CA THR A 429 1.71 33.62 -22.78
C THR A 429 2.13 32.18 -22.43
N ALA A 430 2.01 31.81 -21.17
CA ALA A 430 2.40 30.48 -20.70
C ALA A 430 1.35 29.89 -19.76
N TRP A 431 1.23 28.58 -19.81
CA TRP A 431 0.45 27.77 -18.89
C TRP A 431 1.39 26.87 -18.13
N GLU A 432 1.51 27.07 -16.82
CA GLU A 432 2.47 26.38 -15.97
C GLU A 432 2.17 24.87 -15.87
N LYS A 433 3.25 24.08 -15.83
CA LYS A 433 3.16 22.63 -15.64
C LYS A 433 2.32 22.29 -14.41
N GLU A 434 1.44 21.29 -14.54
CA GLU A 434 0.61 20.75 -13.46
C GLU A 434 -0.32 21.76 -12.78
N SER A 435 -0.58 22.89 -13.41
CA SER A 435 -1.64 23.82 -12.98
C SER A 435 -3.05 23.26 -13.17
N LEU A 436 -3.20 22.30 -14.06
CA LEU A 436 -4.39 21.47 -14.30
C LEU A 436 -3.98 20.02 -14.10
N TRP A 437 -4.44 19.38 -13.06
CA TRP A 437 -4.11 17.97 -12.77
C TRP A 437 -4.87 17.00 -13.64
N THR A 438 -4.21 15.93 -14.10
CA THR A 438 -4.70 15.05 -15.18
C THR A 438 -4.67 13.57 -14.94
N ASP A 439 -4.39 13.07 -13.76
CA ASP A 439 -4.59 11.65 -13.46
C ASP A 439 -6.08 11.29 -13.45
N ILE A 440 -6.70 11.45 -14.65
CA ILE A 440 -8.12 11.20 -14.89
C ILE A 440 -8.41 9.69 -14.99
N ASP A 441 -7.40 8.85 -15.25
CA ASP A 441 -7.61 7.43 -15.53
C ASP A 441 -8.07 6.63 -14.31
N ASP A 442 -7.74 7.06 -13.09
CA ASP A 442 -8.11 6.35 -11.85
C ASP A 442 -9.28 6.96 -11.05
N PHE A 443 -9.73 8.19 -11.39
CA PHE A 443 -10.68 8.92 -10.55
C PHE A 443 -11.80 9.58 -11.36
N LYS A 444 -12.85 8.82 -11.65
CA LYS A 444 -14.07 9.30 -12.33
C LYS A 444 -14.80 10.45 -11.60
N ASP A 445 -14.39 10.74 -10.36
CA ASP A 445 -15.01 11.77 -9.49
C ASP A 445 -14.17 13.04 -9.33
N LEU A 446 -13.04 13.19 -10.05
CA LEU A 446 -12.27 14.42 -10.01
C LEU A 446 -12.93 15.51 -10.83
N ALA A 447 -12.96 16.67 -10.27
CA ALA A 447 -13.95 17.72 -10.44
C ALA A 447 -13.78 18.63 -11.66
N PHE A 448 -12.79 18.41 -12.49
CA PHE A 448 -12.63 19.20 -13.74
C PHE A 448 -13.73 18.97 -14.79
N HIS A 449 -14.59 17.95 -14.59
CA HIS A 449 -15.79 17.79 -15.44
C HIS A 449 -16.78 18.96 -15.37
N THR A 450 -16.53 19.93 -14.49
CA THR A 450 -17.32 21.14 -14.36
C THR A 450 -16.85 22.30 -15.25
N ILE A 451 -15.68 22.18 -15.90
CA ILE A 451 -15.23 23.13 -16.92
C ILE A 451 -15.97 22.86 -18.22
N THR A 452 -16.86 23.77 -18.60
CA THR A 452 -17.67 23.63 -19.82
C THR A 452 -17.00 24.18 -21.07
N LYS A 453 -16.10 25.16 -20.89
CA LYS A 453 -15.36 25.81 -21.97
C LYS A 453 -13.99 26.25 -21.50
N ILE A 454 -13.00 26.11 -22.36
CA ILE A 454 -11.64 26.66 -22.19
C ILE A 454 -11.37 27.59 -23.37
N GLN A 455 -11.10 28.86 -23.09
CA GLN A 455 -10.71 29.85 -24.11
C GLN A 455 -9.21 30.11 -24.01
N ILE A 456 -8.49 29.77 -25.07
CA ILE A 456 -7.06 29.97 -25.21
C ILE A 456 -6.82 31.29 -25.95
N PRO A 457 -6.16 32.31 -25.34
CA PRO A 457 -5.97 33.61 -25.95
C PRO A 457 -4.97 33.57 -27.12
N ALA A 458 -5.02 34.59 -27.97
CA ALA A 458 -4.10 34.73 -29.09
C ALA A 458 -2.63 34.83 -28.65
N SER A 459 -2.40 35.37 -27.47
CA SER A 459 -1.06 35.52 -26.85
C SER A 459 -0.44 34.24 -26.31
N MET A 460 -1.18 33.12 -26.15
CA MET A 460 -0.67 31.88 -25.58
C MET A 460 0.40 31.25 -26.49
N GLN A 461 1.59 31.06 -25.93
CA GLN A 461 2.76 30.55 -26.68
C GLN A 461 3.21 29.17 -26.20
N GLN A 462 3.04 28.89 -24.90
CA GLN A 462 3.54 27.66 -24.28
C GLN A 462 2.47 27.02 -23.42
N ILE A 463 2.12 25.79 -23.79
CA ILE A 463 1.34 24.85 -22.95
C ILE A 463 2.13 23.54 -22.97
N GLU A 464 2.51 23.04 -21.82
CA GLU A 464 3.26 21.79 -21.71
C GLU A 464 2.44 20.62 -22.28
N GLU A 465 3.10 19.63 -22.85
CA GLU A 465 2.45 18.49 -23.52
C GLU A 465 1.42 17.78 -22.63
N GLU A 466 1.78 17.56 -21.36
CA GLU A 466 0.90 16.95 -20.35
C GLU A 466 -0.38 17.78 -20.12
N GLN A 467 -0.31 19.11 -20.22
CA GLN A 467 -1.47 19.99 -20.08
C GLN A 467 -2.37 19.94 -21.34
N VAL A 468 -1.76 19.82 -22.52
CA VAL A 468 -2.51 19.62 -23.76
C VAL A 468 -3.28 18.29 -23.70
N GLU A 469 -2.64 17.23 -23.22
CA GLU A 469 -3.27 15.93 -23.04
C GLU A 469 -4.45 16.02 -22.03
N ALA A 470 -4.26 16.75 -20.94
CA ALA A 470 -5.28 16.99 -19.95
C ALA A 470 -6.52 17.70 -20.52
N ILE A 471 -6.28 18.79 -21.23
CA ILE A 471 -7.34 19.54 -21.88
C ILE A 471 -8.10 18.62 -22.84
N ASN A 472 -7.40 17.82 -23.62
CA ASN A 472 -7.99 16.89 -24.58
C ASN A 472 -8.79 15.75 -23.91
N LYS A 473 -8.37 15.29 -22.74
CA LYS A 473 -9.19 14.39 -21.90
C LYS A 473 -10.50 15.07 -21.47
N LEU A 474 -10.47 16.35 -21.08
CA LEU A 474 -11.72 17.10 -20.77
C LEU A 474 -12.66 17.19 -21.96
N VAL A 475 -12.13 17.42 -23.17
CA VAL A 475 -12.93 17.43 -24.41
C VAL A 475 -13.58 16.07 -24.65
N THR A 476 -12.78 15.01 -24.64
CA THR A 476 -13.23 13.66 -25.06
C THR A 476 -14.13 12.98 -24.03
N LEU A 477 -13.87 13.18 -22.74
CA LEU A 477 -14.60 12.48 -21.67
C LEU A 477 -15.80 13.29 -21.14
N TYR A 478 -15.70 14.62 -21.14
CA TYR A 478 -16.69 15.49 -20.49
C TYR A 478 -17.37 16.49 -21.42
N GLY A 479 -16.95 16.54 -22.70
CA GLY A 479 -17.57 17.42 -23.69
C GLY A 479 -17.19 18.89 -23.50
N THR A 480 -16.07 19.19 -22.84
CA THR A 480 -15.57 20.56 -22.69
C THR A 480 -15.26 21.13 -24.06
N THR A 481 -15.73 22.36 -24.32
CA THR A 481 -15.43 23.04 -25.58
C THR A 481 -14.12 23.81 -25.45
N VAL A 482 -13.17 23.58 -26.35
CA VAL A 482 -11.96 24.39 -26.44
C VAL A 482 -12.06 25.38 -27.59
N VAL A 483 -11.80 26.63 -27.32
CA VAL A 483 -11.80 27.73 -28.30
C VAL A 483 -10.42 28.37 -28.28
N VAL A 484 -9.71 28.29 -29.41
CA VAL A 484 -8.47 29.02 -29.61
C VAL A 484 -8.79 30.32 -30.34
N GLU A 485 -8.39 31.46 -29.75
CA GLU A 485 -8.67 32.77 -30.33
C GLU A 485 -7.97 32.99 -31.69
N ASN A 486 -8.64 33.73 -32.53
CA ASN A 486 -8.09 34.12 -33.83
C ASN A 486 -6.78 34.88 -33.66
N GLY A 487 -5.74 34.47 -34.39
CA GLY A 487 -4.40 35.07 -34.30
C GLY A 487 -3.42 34.28 -33.41
N ASN A 488 -3.85 33.29 -32.70
CA ASN A 488 -2.92 32.39 -32.01
C ASN A 488 -2.04 31.72 -33.05
N GLN A 489 -0.72 31.82 -32.92
CA GLN A 489 0.26 31.30 -33.86
C GLN A 489 0.75 29.87 -33.50
N TRP A 490 0.52 29.43 -32.29
CA TRP A 490 1.10 28.19 -31.73
C TRP A 490 0.10 27.04 -31.60
N TYR A 491 -1.19 27.37 -31.38
CA TYR A 491 -2.24 26.37 -31.08
C TYR A 491 -3.45 26.54 -32.00
N GLU A 492 -4.14 25.41 -32.21
CA GLU A 492 -5.43 25.33 -32.88
C GLU A 492 -6.23 24.15 -32.31
N THR A 493 -7.51 24.07 -32.63
CA THR A 493 -8.32 22.88 -32.39
C THR A 493 -8.44 22.05 -33.66
N ASP A 494 -8.35 20.71 -33.52
CA ASP A 494 -8.58 19.78 -34.60
C ASP A 494 -10.08 19.62 -34.92
N GLY A 495 -10.41 18.74 -35.87
CA GLY A 495 -11.79 18.46 -36.27
C GLY A 495 -12.65 17.80 -35.18
N SER A 496 -12.08 17.29 -34.10
CA SER A 496 -12.76 16.76 -32.93
C SER A 496 -12.92 17.76 -31.79
N GLY A 497 -12.33 18.96 -31.94
CA GLY A 497 -12.30 20.01 -30.93
C GLY A 497 -11.16 19.87 -29.92
N CYS A 498 -10.24 18.91 -30.13
CA CYS A 498 -9.07 18.75 -29.30
C CYS A 498 -7.99 19.79 -29.62
N LEU A 499 -7.30 20.25 -28.57
CA LEU A 499 -6.20 21.21 -28.68
C LEU A 499 -4.96 20.52 -29.26
N GLN A 500 -4.32 21.16 -30.23
CA GLN A 500 -3.04 20.70 -30.79
C GLN A 500 -2.11 21.87 -31.08
N GLN A 501 -0.81 21.60 -31.02
CA GLN A 501 0.19 22.55 -31.45
C GLN A 501 0.22 22.62 -32.98
N LYS A 502 0.26 23.83 -33.55
CA LYS A 502 0.40 24.01 -35.00
C LYS A 502 1.74 23.47 -35.47
N THR A 503 1.70 22.64 -36.47
CA THR A 503 2.89 22.22 -37.20
C THR A 503 3.32 23.41 -38.08
N GLY A 504 4.46 24.00 -37.74
CA GLY A 504 5.03 25.18 -38.47
C GLY A 504 5.41 24.87 -39.88
#